data_0a1c10bf12e2a3c37c37c96e790e227a
#
_entry.id   0a1c10bf12e2a3c37c37c96e790e227a
#
_cell.length_a   1.000
_cell.length_b   1.000
_cell.length_c   1.000
_cell.angle_alpha   90.00
_cell.angle_beta   90.00
_cell.angle_gamma   90.00
#
_symmetry.space_group_name_H-M   'P 1'
#
loop_
_entity.id
_entity.type
_entity.pdbx_description
1 polymer ?
#
loop_
_entity_poly.entity_id
_entity_poly.type
_entity_poly.pdbx_seq_one_letter_code
_entity_poly.pdbx_strand_id
1 'polypeptide(L)'
;MADVATRADLAGARERIGELRSSLAGAVITPADSGYEVARRGFNSLIDRRPAAIVRCFGADDVATAFDFARSLELEVAVRGGGHNPAGHCVCDDGLVIDLSLMRAVDVAADARVASSEGGARWLDFDLATQRFGLVTPGGVVGSTGVAGLTFGGGIGHLTAQHGLTCDHLIAADLVTPSGARVRADEDNPELLWGLRGGGGNFGVATRLEFRLHPLDRVLGGRLTYVGDGVRDALRVYRDVVASAPDDFSCGALLEIADSLDPVLIVSPSYTGAEDEPSGLRALRAAPGLVGDGVVRHGFIQQQHVFNPPYGEERTYWKGHFVRELPDELVDGLLDRMAALGRPPGQILIESLHGAPKRSPAVPAAVAFREAAFNVSAMGAWLDPALDDDGVAWTRETAAALEPWSLSGGGYVNYMQADEPIERVRAAFGEESFARLRALKAEYDPDNVLRRNQNIPPAG
;
A
#
# COMPACT_ATOMS: atom_id res chain seq x y z
N MET A 1 -26.17 10.18 0.03
CA MET A 1 -25.62 11.27 0.85
C MET A 1 -25.62 10.74 2.26
N ALA A 2 -24.44 10.39 2.79
CA ALA A 2 -24.33 9.99 4.20
C ALA A 2 -24.59 11.25 5.04
N ASP A 3 -25.56 11.16 5.96
CA ASP A 3 -25.77 12.20 6.97
C ASP A 3 -24.48 12.38 7.75
N VAL A 4 -23.91 13.55 7.66
CA VAL A 4 -22.77 13.97 8.50
C VAL A 4 -23.31 14.05 9.93
N ALA A 5 -22.62 13.42 10.89
CA ALA A 5 -22.97 13.50 12.30
C ALA A 5 -23.32 14.95 12.69
N THR A 6 -24.46 15.14 13.35
CA THR A 6 -24.92 16.47 13.71
C THR A 6 -24.02 17.10 14.78
N ARG A 7 -24.05 18.44 14.95
CA ARG A 7 -23.32 19.11 16.05
C ARG A 7 -23.73 18.59 17.43
N ALA A 8 -24.95 18.07 17.57
CA ALA A 8 -25.43 17.48 18.83
C ALA A 8 -24.75 16.13 19.10
N ASP A 9 -24.54 15.31 18.04
CA ASP A 9 -23.86 14.01 18.16
C ASP A 9 -22.39 14.18 18.52
N LEU A 10 -21.74 15.21 17.97
CA LEU A 10 -20.37 15.59 18.31
C LEU A 10 -20.23 16.10 19.77
N ALA A 11 -21.23 16.83 20.27
CA ALA A 11 -21.25 17.23 21.68
C ALA A 11 -21.42 16.02 22.61
N GLY A 12 -22.30 15.09 22.27
CA GLY A 12 -22.49 13.81 22.98
C GLY A 12 -21.21 12.96 22.98
N ALA A 13 -20.50 12.90 21.85
CA ALA A 13 -19.22 12.20 21.75
C ALA A 13 -18.17 12.76 22.73
N ARG A 14 -18.05 14.10 22.83
CA ARG A 14 -17.11 14.76 23.74
C ARG A 14 -17.45 14.53 25.20
N GLU A 15 -18.72 14.55 25.56
CA GLU A 15 -19.18 14.31 26.93
C GLU A 15 -18.87 12.87 27.38
N ARG A 16 -19.04 11.88 26.48
CA ARG A 16 -18.80 10.45 26.76
C ARG A 16 -17.35 10.01 26.63
N ILE A 17 -16.43 10.88 26.22
CA ILE A 17 -14.99 10.55 26.09
C ILE A 17 -14.39 10.09 27.44
N GLY A 18 -14.86 10.63 28.56
CA GLY A 18 -14.39 10.19 29.88
C GLY A 18 -14.72 8.72 30.16
N GLU A 19 -15.92 8.28 29.79
CA GLU A 19 -16.34 6.87 29.91
C GLU A 19 -15.50 5.97 29.02
N LEU A 20 -15.29 6.36 27.76
CA LEU A 20 -14.46 5.63 26.82
C LEU A 20 -13.02 5.47 27.34
N ARG A 21 -12.40 6.54 27.87
CA ARG A 21 -11.05 6.50 28.44
C ARG A 21 -10.91 5.49 29.58
N SER A 22 -11.95 5.31 30.39
CA SER A 22 -11.90 4.39 31.52
C SER A 22 -12.14 2.92 31.13
N SER A 23 -12.66 2.66 29.94
CA SER A 23 -12.99 1.30 29.45
C SER A 23 -11.89 0.69 28.57
N LEU A 24 -10.83 1.42 28.25
CA LEU A 24 -9.75 0.99 27.36
C LEU A 24 -8.46 0.71 28.14
N ALA A 25 -7.70 -0.27 27.67
CA ALA A 25 -6.30 -0.47 28.07
C ALA A 25 -5.34 0.50 27.33
N GLY A 26 -5.73 0.97 26.17
CA GLY A 26 -5.01 1.94 25.36
C GLY A 26 -5.27 3.39 25.76
N ALA A 27 -5.31 4.29 24.77
CA ALA A 27 -5.45 5.73 25.02
C ALA A 27 -6.45 6.39 24.07
N VAL A 28 -7.13 7.45 24.53
CA VAL A 28 -7.98 8.31 23.70
C VAL A 28 -7.35 9.69 23.59
N ILE A 29 -7.18 10.15 22.37
CA ILE A 29 -6.67 11.48 22.01
C ILE A 29 -7.81 12.27 21.37
N THR A 30 -8.05 13.48 21.84
CA THR A 30 -9.10 14.41 21.38
C THR A 30 -8.50 15.75 20.98
N PRO A 31 -9.24 16.63 20.31
CA PRO A 31 -8.77 17.98 19.98
C PRO A 31 -8.29 18.82 21.17
N ALA A 32 -8.65 18.45 22.40
CA ALA A 32 -8.19 19.12 23.62
C ALA A 32 -6.81 18.65 24.11
N ASP A 33 -6.30 17.54 23.59
CA ASP A 33 -5.04 16.95 24.02
C ASP A 33 -3.86 17.52 23.21
N SER A 34 -2.73 17.81 23.84
CA SER A 34 -1.54 18.43 23.22
C SER A 34 -0.92 17.58 22.09
N GLY A 35 -1.13 16.26 22.10
CA GLY A 35 -0.66 15.34 21.08
C GLY A 35 -1.56 15.20 19.84
N TYR A 36 -2.72 15.88 19.82
CA TYR A 36 -3.73 15.69 18.79
C TYR A 36 -3.26 16.04 17.38
N GLU A 37 -2.59 17.18 17.20
CA GLU A 37 -2.14 17.62 15.87
C GLU A 37 -1.12 16.64 15.24
N VAL A 38 -0.32 15.97 16.04
CA VAL A 38 0.58 14.91 15.57
C VAL A 38 -0.19 13.61 15.33
N ALA A 39 -1.07 13.24 16.26
CA ALA A 39 -1.78 11.96 16.21
C ALA A 39 -2.78 11.88 15.04
N ARG A 40 -3.38 12.97 14.57
CA ARG A 40 -4.34 12.97 13.48
C ARG A 40 -3.71 12.88 12.08
N ARG A 41 -2.41 13.11 11.94
CA ARG A 41 -1.71 13.11 10.64
C ARG A 41 -1.41 11.69 10.17
N GLY A 42 -1.49 11.48 8.86
CA GLY A 42 -1.06 10.28 8.14
C GLY A 42 0.18 10.54 7.30
N PHE A 43 0.46 9.62 6.38
CA PHE A 43 1.56 9.72 5.42
C PHE A 43 1.43 10.94 4.49
N ASN A 44 0.23 11.17 3.97
CA ASN A 44 -0.05 12.22 2.99
C ASN A 44 -0.43 13.53 3.68
N SER A 45 0.40 14.56 3.60
CA SER A 45 0.15 15.87 4.22
C SER A 45 -0.91 16.72 3.47
N LEU A 46 -1.34 16.31 2.26
CA LEU A 46 -2.49 16.89 1.57
C LEU A 46 -3.79 16.66 2.37
N ILE A 47 -3.82 15.63 3.21
CA ILE A 47 -4.99 15.23 3.99
C ILE A 47 -4.97 15.92 5.35
N ASP A 48 -5.85 16.92 5.53
CA ASP A 48 -5.99 17.68 6.78
C ASP A 48 -7.39 17.47 7.38
N ARG A 49 -7.63 16.26 7.95
CA ARG A 49 -8.89 15.87 8.59
C ARG A 49 -8.79 15.95 10.11
N ARG A 50 -9.95 16.21 10.75
CA ARG A 50 -10.05 16.46 12.19
C ARG A 50 -11.04 15.51 12.87
N PRO A 51 -10.61 14.30 13.28
CA PRO A 51 -11.47 13.35 13.99
C PRO A 51 -11.93 13.90 15.36
N ALA A 52 -13.13 13.53 15.77
CA ALA A 52 -13.63 13.83 17.12
C ALA A 52 -12.80 13.13 18.20
N ALA A 53 -12.33 11.90 17.91
CA ALA A 53 -11.45 11.15 18.78
C ALA A 53 -10.55 10.19 18.00
N ILE A 54 -9.37 9.91 18.56
CA ILE A 54 -8.43 8.88 18.12
C ILE A 54 -8.26 7.89 19.26
N VAL A 55 -8.70 6.64 19.07
CA VAL A 55 -8.54 5.56 20.03
C VAL A 55 -7.31 4.75 19.65
N ARG A 56 -6.23 4.92 20.41
CA ARG A 56 -5.03 4.08 20.29
C ARG A 56 -5.26 2.76 21.01
N CYS A 57 -5.54 1.73 20.26
CA CYS A 57 -5.85 0.40 20.77
C CYS A 57 -4.59 -0.35 21.21
N PHE A 58 -4.68 -1.02 22.36
CA PHE A 58 -3.64 -1.90 22.88
C PHE A 58 -3.93 -3.38 22.56
N GLY A 59 -5.17 -3.71 22.19
CA GLY A 59 -5.59 -5.07 21.85
C GLY A 59 -6.98 -5.11 21.21
N ALA A 60 -7.45 -6.34 20.96
CA ALA A 60 -8.73 -6.59 20.31
C ALA A 60 -9.94 -6.08 21.15
N ASP A 61 -9.82 -6.06 22.47
CA ASP A 61 -10.87 -5.55 23.36
C ASP A 61 -11.08 -4.04 23.16
N ASP A 62 -9.99 -3.28 23.02
CA ASP A 62 -10.07 -1.85 22.74
C ASP A 62 -10.71 -1.58 21.38
N VAL A 63 -10.41 -2.40 20.37
CA VAL A 63 -11.02 -2.30 19.03
C VAL A 63 -12.52 -2.53 19.11
N ALA A 64 -12.98 -3.57 19.83
CA ALA A 64 -14.40 -3.85 20.02
C ALA A 64 -15.10 -2.70 20.77
N THR A 65 -14.49 -2.20 21.84
CA THR A 65 -14.99 -1.06 22.61
C THR A 65 -15.09 0.21 21.75
N ALA A 66 -14.11 0.46 20.86
CA ALA A 66 -14.15 1.60 19.96
C ALA A 66 -15.28 1.48 18.92
N PHE A 67 -15.57 0.29 18.41
CA PHE A 67 -16.73 0.06 17.55
C PHE A 67 -18.05 0.28 18.28
N ASP A 68 -18.20 -0.24 19.50
CA ASP A 68 -19.41 -0.04 20.30
C ASP A 68 -19.65 1.45 20.60
N PHE A 69 -18.58 2.17 20.92
CA PHE A 69 -18.66 3.61 21.15
C PHE A 69 -19.08 4.35 19.85
N ALA A 70 -18.42 4.07 18.71
CA ALA A 70 -18.73 4.70 17.44
C ALA A 70 -20.19 4.43 17.03
N ARG A 71 -20.66 3.17 17.16
CA ARG A 71 -22.04 2.78 16.86
C ARG A 71 -23.05 3.50 17.75
N SER A 72 -22.77 3.63 19.05
CA SER A 72 -23.67 4.29 20.01
C SER A 72 -23.87 5.79 19.74
N LEU A 73 -23.04 6.39 18.92
CA LEU A 73 -23.06 7.81 18.55
C LEU A 73 -23.14 8.02 17.02
N GLU A 74 -23.36 6.95 16.27
CA GLU A 74 -23.43 6.96 14.79
C GLU A 74 -22.22 7.65 14.13
N LEU A 75 -21.02 7.51 14.74
CA LEU A 75 -19.80 8.14 14.23
C LEU A 75 -19.24 7.39 13.02
N GLU A 76 -18.71 8.14 12.05
CA GLU A 76 -17.89 7.57 11.01
C GLU A 76 -16.61 6.95 11.60
N VAL A 77 -16.21 5.77 11.11
CA VAL A 77 -15.02 5.06 11.58
C VAL A 77 -13.94 5.07 10.50
N ALA A 78 -12.74 5.48 10.87
CA ALA A 78 -11.51 5.26 10.10
C ALA A 78 -10.58 4.31 10.86
N VAL A 79 -9.87 3.45 10.13
CA VAL A 79 -8.91 2.50 10.72
C VAL A 79 -7.49 2.86 10.30
N ARG A 80 -6.57 2.93 11.26
CA ARG A 80 -5.16 3.22 11.03
C ARG A 80 -4.28 2.07 11.50
N GLY A 81 -3.64 1.36 10.53
CA GLY A 81 -2.45 0.56 10.78
C GLY A 81 -1.19 1.43 10.65
N GLY A 82 -0.45 1.33 9.54
CA GLY A 82 0.72 2.19 9.27
C GLY A 82 0.42 3.63 8.83
N GLY A 83 -0.82 3.95 8.48
CA GLY A 83 -1.23 5.31 8.07
C GLY A 83 -0.75 5.75 6.69
N HIS A 84 -0.37 4.83 5.81
CA HIS A 84 0.27 5.08 4.50
C HIS A 84 -0.71 5.25 3.32
N ASN A 85 -2.02 5.16 3.55
CA ASN A 85 -2.98 5.26 2.46
C ASN A 85 -2.95 6.67 1.82
N PRO A 86 -2.66 6.81 0.51
CA PRO A 86 -2.54 8.10 -0.16
C PRO A 86 -3.86 8.89 -0.22
N ALA A 87 -5.02 8.19 -0.21
CA ALA A 87 -6.35 8.82 -0.15
C ALA A 87 -6.74 9.30 1.25
N GLY A 88 -5.91 9.04 2.28
CA GLY A 88 -6.19 9.44 3.66
C GLY A 88 -7.38 8.71 4.29
N HIS A 89 -7.65 7.47 3.88
CA HIS A 89 -8.72 6.67 4.49
C HIS A 89 -8.46 6.31 5.96
N CYS A 90 -7.21 6.47 6.43
CA CYS A 90 -6.81 6.21 7.81
C CYS A 90 -7.24 7.31 8.81
N VAL A 91 -7.95 8.35 8.37
CA VAL A 91 -8.46 9.45 9.19
C VAL A 91 -9.77 9.97 8.61
N CYS A 92 -10.69 10.43 9.47
CA CYS A 92 -11.98 11.02 9.10
C CYS A 92 -12.16 12.38 9.77
N ASP A 93 -13.14 13.16 9.30
CA ASP A 93 -13.57 14.36 9.99
C ASP A 93 -14.70 14.02 10.96
N ASP A 94 -14.70 14.64 12.14
CA ASP A 94 -15.73 14.54 13.17
C ASP A 94 -16.13 13.11 13.61
N GLY A 95 -15.40 12.10 13.13
CA GLY A 95 -15.61 10.68 13.44
C GLY A 95 -14.59 10.11 14.44
N LEU A 96 -14.49 8.79 14.49
CA LEU A 96 -13.58 8.03 15.34
C LEU A 96 -12.48 7.37 14.51
N VAL A 97 -11.22 7.55 14.93
CA VAL A 97 -10.09 6.78 14.38
C VAL A 97 -9.75 5.64 15.32
N ILE A 98 -9.82 4.39 14.83
CA ILE A 98 -9.26 3.20 15.47
C ILE A 98 -7.80 3.12 15.06
N ASP A 99 -6.89 3.49 15.97
CA ASP A 99 -5.45 3.58 15.72
C ASP A 99 -4.72 2.40 16.38
N LEU A 100 -4.14 1.54 15.55
CA LEU A 100 -3.43 0.33 15.96
C LEU A 100 -1.94 0.57 16.23
N SER A 101 -1.47 1.81 16.29
CA SER A 101 -0.05 2.15 16.40
C SER A 101 0.65 1.64 17.67
N LEU A 102 -0.10 1.21 18.70
CA LEU A 102 0.44 0.53 19.87
C LEU A 102 0.56 -1.00 19.69
N MET A 103 -0.06 -1.56 18.68
CA MET A 103 -0.10 -3.00 18.38
C MET A 103 0.93 -3.32 17.28
N ARG A 104 2.22 -3.40 17.62
CA ARG A 104 3.32 -3.53 16.65
C ARG A 104 4.22 -4.73 16.88
N ALA A 105 3.86 -5.62 17.79
CA ALA A 105 4.67 -6.82 18.06
C ALA A 105 4.74 -7.73 16.82
N VAL A 106 5.91 -8.35 16.65
CA VAL A 106 6.18 -9.36 15.62
C VAL A 106 6.84 -10.56 16.27
N ASP A 107 6.21 -11.72 16.14
CA ASP A 107 6.71 -13.00 16.66
C ASP A 107 7.13 -13.91 15.50
N VAL A 108 8.27 -14.58 15.62
CA VAL A 108 8.84 -15.43 14.57
C VAL A 108 9.02 -16.87 15.07
N ALA A 109 8.30 -17.80 14.46
CA ALA A 109 8.50 -19.24 14.61
C ALA A 109 9.43 -19.73 13.48
N ALA A 110 10.73 -19.55 13.67
CA ALA A 110 11.74 -19.75 12.62
C ALA A 110 11.74 -21.18 12.05
N ASP A 111 11.62 -22.21 12.90
CA ASP A 111 11.58 -23.61 12.48
C ASP A 111 10.36 -23.93 11.63
N ALA A 112 9.21 -23.31 11.93
CA ALA A 112 7.98 -23.41 11.14
C ALA A 112 7.99 -22.51 9.91
N ARG A 113 8.93 -21.56 9.81
CA ARG A 113 8.97 -20.50 8.80
C ARG A 113 7.66 -19.72 8.74
N VAL A 114 7.18 -19.31 9.90
CA VAL A 114 5.99 -18.50 10.08
C VAL A 114 6.35 -17.30 10.95
N ALA A 115 5.85 -16.13 10.59
CA ALA A 115 5.82 -14.98 11.48
C ALA A 115 4.41 -14.45 11.63
N SER A 116 4.12 -13.92 12.80
CA SER A 116 2.91 -13.16 13.03
C SER A 116 3.23 -11.73 13.39
N SER A 117 2.40 -10.81 12.93
CA SER A 117 2.46 -9.39 13.31
C SER A 117 1.14 -8.93 13.87
N GLU A 118 1.16 -7.98 14.79
CA GLU A 118 -0.02 -7.24 15.17
C GLU A 118 -0.44 -6.24 14.07
N GLY A 119 -1.72 -5.79 14.10
CA GLY A 119 -2.35 -5.02 13.03
C GLY A 119 -1.77 -3.63 12.76
N GLY A 120 -1.04 -3.05 13.70
CA GLY A 120 -0.34 -1.77 13.57
C GLY A 120 1.15 -1.88 13.20
N ALA A 121 1.68 -3.10 13.03
CA ALA A 121 3.06 -3.32 12.64
C ALA A 121 3.36 -2.72 11.26
N ARG A 122 4.60 -2.25 11.08
CA ARG A 122 5.13 -1.75 9.81
C ARG A 122 6.13 -2.75 9.24
N TRP A 123 6.41 -2.65 7.94
CA TRP A 123 7.35 -3.58 7.30
C TRP A 123 8.73 -3.57 7.94
N LEU A 124 9.22 -2.41 8.39
CA LEU A 124 10.50 -2.35 9.12
C LEU A 124 10.46 -3.17 10.43
N ASP A 125 9.35 -3.15 11.18
CA ASP A 125 9.21 -3.96 12.40
C ASP A 125 9.28 -5.45 12.06
N PHE A 126 8.57 -5.83 10.98
CA PHE A 126 8.50 -7.20 10.49
C PHE A 126 9.86 -7.70 9.99
N ASP A 127 10.51 -6.91 9.13
CA ASP A 127 11.81 -7.27 8.54
C ASP A 127 12.92 -7.33 9.59
N LEU A 128 12.95 -6.41 10.56
CA LEU A 128 13.89 -6.44 11.68
C LEU A 128 13.73 -7.71 12.54
N ALA A 129 12.50 -8.21 12.71
CA ALA A 129 12.25 -9.43 13.48
C ALA A 129 12.65 -10.67 12.69
N THR A 130 12.23 -10.81 11.43
CA THR A 130 12.44 -12.01 10.61
C THR A 130 13.88 -12.17 10.14
N GLN A 131 14.58 -11.06 9.83
CA GLN A 131 15.97 -11.09 9.38
C GLN A 131 16.97 -11.53 10.45
N ARG A 132 16.59 -11.53 11.73
CA ARG A 132 17.40 -12.18 12.78
C ARG A 132 17.58 -13.69 12.57
N PHE A 133 16.69 -14.28 11.79
CA PHE A 133 16.68 -15.69 11.45
C PHE A 133 17.03 -15.96 9.97
N GLY A 134 17.45 -14.95 9.22
CA GLY A 134 17.68 -15.07 7.78
C GLY A 134 16.40 -15.39 6.99
N LEU A 135 15.26 -14.88 7.44
CA LEU A 135 13.94 -15.14 6.86
C LEU A 135 13.27 -13.85 6.40
N VAL A 136 12.43 -13.95 5.36
CA VAL A 136 11.63 -12.84 4.79
C VAL A 136 10.26 -13.33 4.37
N THR A 137 9.33 -12.39 4.18
CA THR A 137 8.15 -12.55 3.31
C THR A 137 8.10 -11.39 2.32
N PRO A 138 7.51 -11.53 1.11
CA PRO A 138 7.29 -10.38 0.24
C PRO A 138 6.51 -9.29 0.97
N GLY A 139 7.09 -8.09 1.02
CA GLY A 139 6.51 -6.89 1.59
C GLY A 139 6.47 -5.76 0.57
N GLY A 140 6.20 -4.54 1.01
CA GLY A 140 6.31 -3.34 0.17
C GLY A 140 7.77 -2.91 -0.04
N VAL A 141 7.96 -1.73 -0.66
CA VAL A 141 9.29 -1.14 -0.92
C VAL A 141 9.66 -0.04 0.10
N VAL A 142 8.79 0.24 1.06
CA VAL A 142 8.96 1.31 2.05
C VAL A 142 8.74 0.75 3.46
N GLY A 143 9.76 0.82 4.31
CA GLY A 143 9.74 0.23 5.65
C GLY A 143 8.71 0.82 6.62
N SER A 144 8.25 2.06 6.43
CA SER A 144 7.21 2.70 7.25
C SER A 144 5.78 2.29 6.87
N THR A 145 5.57 1.59 5.74
CA THR A 145 4.25 1.11 5.31
C THR A 145 3.71 0.05 6.27
N GLY A 146 2.42 0.14 6.60
CA GLY A 146 1.74 -0.82 7.46
C GLY A 146 1.57 -2.20 6.81
N VAL A 147 1.89 -3.25 7.57
CA VAL A 147 1.81 -4.64 7.10
C VAL A 147 0.39 -4.99 6.66
N ALA A 148 -0.61 -4.74 7.51
CA ALA A 148 -2.01 -5.11 7.23
C ALA A 148 -2.57 -4.41 5.99
N GLY A 149 -2.44 -3.07 5.91
CA GLY A 149 -3.02 -2.31 4.80
C GLY A 149 -2.44 -2.69 3.45
N LEU A 150 -1.11 -2.85 3.36
CA LEU A 150 -0.46 -3.28 2.13
C LEU A 150 -0.91 -4.69 1.72
N THR A 151 -0.91 -5.63 2.66
CA THR A 151 -1.27 -7.04 2.41
C THR A 151 -2.69 -7.17 1.88
N PHE A 152 -3.65 -6.48 2.48
CA PHE A 152 -5.05 -6.58 2.12
C PHE A 152 -5.37 -6.02 0.73
N GLY A 153 -4.54 -5.16 0.18
CA GLY A 153 -4.65 -4.71 -1.22
C GLY A 153 -3.78 -5.49 -2.22
N GLY A 154 -3.15 -6.58 -1.79
CA GLY A 154 -2.25 -7.42 -2.61
C GLY A 154 -0.80 -7.34 -2.16
N GLY A 155 -0.15 -6.20 -2.24
CA GLY A 155 1.23 -5.95 -1.84
C GLY A 155 2.26 -6.29 -2.92
N ILE A 156 2.87 -5.25 -3.49
CA ILE A 156 3.96 -5.33 -4.48
C ILE A 156 5.25 -4.84 -3.83
N GLY A 157 6.38 -5.51 -4.10
CA GLY A 157 7.66 -5.10 -3.55
C GLY A 157 8.88 -5.82 -4.12
N HIS A 158 10.02 -5.71 -3.44
CA HIS A 158 11.33 -6.17 -3.92
C HIS A 158 11.43 -7.67 -4.22
N LEU A 159 10.59 -8.51 -3.63
CA LEU A 159 10.60 -9.97 -3.77
C LEU A 159 9.43 -10.50 -4.59
N THR A 160 8.65 -9.61 -5.20
CA THR A 160 7.42 -9.96 -5.92
C THR A 160 7.67 -10.93 -7.07
N ALA A 161 8.72 -10.75 -7.87
CA ALA A 161 9.01 -11.64 -8.99
C ALA A 161 9.28 -13.08 -8.54
N GLN A 162 9.99 -13.26 -7.43
CA GLN A 162 10.38 -14.58 -6.94
C GLN A 162 9.25 -15.30 -6.20
N HIS A 163 8.54 -14.58 -5.35
CA HIS A 163 7.62 -15.20 -4.39
C HIS A 163 6.14 -14.86 -4.61
N GLY A 164 5.81 -13.86 -5.44
CA GLY A 164 4.44 -13.39 -5.64
C GLY A 164 4.10 -12.16 -4.79
N LEU A 165 2.81 -11.89 -4.67
CA LEU A 165 2.32 -10.76 -3.90
C LEU A 165 2.39 -11.05 -2.40
N THR A 166 2.43 -10.00 -1.58
CA THR A 166 2.41 -10.14 -0.11
C THR A 166 1.21 -10.98 0.38
N CYS A 167 0.03 -10.74 -0.18
CA CYS A 167 -1.20 -11.44 0.20
C CYS A 167 -1.16 -12.94 -0.09
N ASP A 168 -0.33 -13.41 -1.02
CA ASP A 168 -0.16 -14.83 -1.34
C ASP A 168 0.51 -15.61 -0.17
N HIS A 169 1.15 -14.87 0.75
CA HIS A 169 1.83 -15.41 1.93
C HIS A 169 1.05 -15.26 3.22
N LEU A 170 -0.07 -14.54 3.22
CA LEU A 170 -0.97 -14.46 4.37
C LEU A 170 -1.62 -15.83 4.59
N ILE A 171 -1.36 -16.47 5.73
CA ILE A 171 -1.90 -17.80 6.07
C ILE A 171 -3.05 -17.74 7.07
N ALA A 172 -3.10 -16.70 7.90
CA ALA A 172 -4.21 -16.44 8.80
C ALA A 172 -4.27 -14.97 9.21
N ALA A 173 -5.44 -14.53 9.67
CA ALA A 173 -5.65 -13.23 10.31
C ALA A 173 -6.75 -13.30 11.38
N ASP A 174 -6.51 -12.63 12.51
CA ASP A 174 -7.53 -12.41 13.53
C ASP A 174 -8.09 -10.99 13.36
N LEU A 175 -9.43 -10.88 13.31
CA LEU A 175 -10.12 -9.62 13.12
C LEU A 175 -11.16 -9.35 14.21
N VAL A 176 -11.44 -8.07 14.42
CA VAL A 176 -12.64 -7.61 15.12
C VAL A 176 -13.57 -6.98 14.09
N THR A 177 -14.78 -7.52 13.94
CA THR A 177 -15.79 -6.98 13.04
C THR A 177 -16.47 -5.75 13.63
N PRO A 178 -17.18 -4.93 12.84
CA PRO A 178 -17.95 -3.79 13.37
C PRO A 178 -18.99 -4.15 14.42
N SER A 179 -19.46 -5.41 14.46
CA SER A 179 -20.36 -5.90 15.54
C SER A 179 -19.63 -6.16 16.87
N GLY A 180 -18.28 -6.03 16.92
CA GLY A 180 -17.45 -6.41 18.06
C GLY A 180 -17.08 -7.90 18.10
N ALA A 181 -17.59 -8.72 17.16
CA ALA A 181 -17.25 -10.14 17.11
C ALA A 181 -15.79 -10.35 16.70
N ARG A 182 -15.13 -11.34 17.33
CA ARG A 182 -13.80 -11.79 16.97
C ARG A 182 -13.91 -12.95 15.98
N VAL A 183 -13.29 -12.81 14.84
CA VAL A 183 -13.29 -13.80 13.78
C VAL A 183 -11.87 -14.11 13.35
N ARG A 184 -11.63 -15.37 12.97
CA ARG A 184 -10.36 -15.80 12.39
C ARG A 184 -10.58 -16.21 10.94
N ALA A 185 -9.72 -15.71 10.09
CA ALA A 185 -9.61 -16.08 8.69
C ALA A 185 -8.41 -17.02 8.54
N ASP A 186 -8.61 -18.28 8.18
CA ASP A 186 -7.58 -19.29 7.96
C ASP A 186 -8.11 -20.43 7.07
N GLU A 187 -7.54 -21.63 7.17
CA GLU A 187 -7.98 -22.81 6.41
C GLU A 187 -9.41 -23.30 6.77
N ASP A 188 -9.87 -23.01 7.97
CA ASP A 188 -11.24 -23.33 8.42
C ASP A 188 -12.26 -22.27 8.00
N ASN A 189 -11.81 -21.06 7.67
CA ASN A 189 -12.62 -19.97 7.13
C ASN A 189 -11.97 -19.42 5.82
N PRO A 190 -11.90 -20.25 4.77
CA PRO A 190 -11.14 -19.94 3.55
C PRO A 190 -11.77 -18.81 2.74
N GLU A 191 -13.08 -18.55 2.87
CA GLU A 191 -13.77 -17.48 2.16
C GLU A 191 -13.33 -16.10 2.68
N LEU A 192 -13.30 -15.94 3.99
CA LEU A 192 -12.80 -14.69 4.59
C LEU A 192 -11.30 -14.50 4.29
N LEU A 193 -10.50 -15.58 4.37
CA LEU A 193 -9.08 -15.52 4.04
C LEU A 193 -8.86 -15.12 2.57
N TRP A 194 -9.67 -15.63 1.63
CA TRP A 194 -9.66 -15.22 0.24
C TRP A 194 -9.98 -13.72 0.09
N GLY A 195 -11.01 -13.24 0.79
CA GLY A 195 -11.41 -11.84 0.78
C GLY A 195 -10.31 -10.90 1.29
N LEU A 196 -9.60 -11.29 2.35
CA LEU A 196 -8.48 -10.52 2.91
C LEU A 196 -7.24 -10.50 1.99
N ARG A 197 -7.11 -11.46 1.06
CA ARG A 197 -6.04 -11.52 0.08
C ARG A 197 -6.38 -10.70 -1.17
N GLY A 198 -6.45 -9.39 -1.02
CA GLY A 198 -6.66 -8.44 -2.10
C GLY A 198 -7.95 -7.63 -2.01
N GLY A 199 -8.96 -8.05 -1.23
CA GLY A 199 -10.25 -7.36 -1.11
C GLY A 199 -10.26 -6.16 -0.16
N GLY A 200 -9.10 -5.76 0.36
CA GLY A 200 -8.97 -4.58 1.23
C GLY A 200 -9.46 -4.79 2.66
N GLY A 201 -9.47 -3.72 3.44
CA GLY A 201 -9.90 -3.69 4.85
C GLY A 201 -11.42 -3.58 5.03
N ASN A 202 -12.21 -4.35 4.27
CA ASN A 202 -13.66 -4.22 4.21
C ASN A 202 -14.42 -5.07 5.24
N PHE A 203 -13.78 -6.05 5.90
CA PHE A 203 -14.48 -7.11 6.65
C PHE A 203 -14.27 -7.03 8.16
N GLY A 204 -13.28 -6.28 8.61
CA GLY A 204 -12.92 -6.13 10.02
C GLY A 204 -11.60 -5.41 10.23
N VAL A 205 -11.30 -5.07 11.46
CA VAL A 205 -10.00 -4.53 11.89
C VAL A 205 -9.09 -5.70 12.25
N ALA A 206 -8.01 -5.88 11.49
CA ALA A 206 -7.04 -6.93 11.78
C ALA A 206 -6.24 -6.60 13.04
N THR A 207 -6.25 -7.51 14.00
CA THR A 207 -5.48 -7.42 15.23
C THR A 207 -4.21 -8.26 15.19
N ARG A 208 -4.19 -9.33 14.36
CA ARG A 208 -3.05 -10.20 14.12
C ARG A 208 -3.09 -10.73 12.68
N LEU A 209 -1.92 -10.85 12.04
CA LEU A 209 -1.73 -11.47 10.72
C LEU A 209 -0.59 -12.48 10.81
N GLU A 210 -0.71 -13.61 10.11
CA GLU A 210 0.31 -14.66 10.07
C GLU A 210 0.77 -14.88 8.63
N PHE A 211 2.09 -14.97 8.44
CA PHE A 211 2.72 -15.06 7.12
C PHE A 211 3.68 -16.23 7.02
N ARG A 212 3.69 -16.88 5.84
CA ARG A 212 4.74 -17.80 5.46
C ARG A 212 6.03 -17.05 5.18
N LEU A 213 7.16 -17.59 5.62
CA LEU A 213 8.49 -17.03 5.41
C LEU A 213 9.34 -17.87 4.47
N HIS A 214 10.31 -17.19 3.84
CA HIS A 214 11.29 -17.76 2.93
C HIS A 214 12.71 -17.46 3.41
N PRO A 215 13.69 -18.35 3.19
CA PRO A 215 15.08 -18.07 3.50
C PRO A 215 15.62 -16.97 2.58
N LEU A 216 16.19 -15.95 3.16
CA LEU A 216 16.94 -14.90 2.44
C LEU A 216 17.80 -14.13 3.46
N ASP A 217 19.10 -14.09 3.22
CA ASP A 217 20.06 -13.32 4.03
C ASP A 217 20.44 -12.02 3.33
N ARG A 218 20.82 -12.10 2.06
CA ARG A 218 21.38 -10.97 1.30
C ARG A 218 20.80 -10.90 -0.11
N VAL A 219 20.72 -9.67 -0.61
CA VAL A 219 20.34 -9.35 -1.99
C VAL A 219 21.44 -8.56 -2.68
N LEU A 220 21.59 -8.70 -3.98
CA LEU A 220 22.31 -7.77 -4.81
C LEU A 220 21.32 -6.72 -5.28
N GLY A 221 21.41 -5.51 -4.72
CA GLY A 221 20.40 -4.47 -4.91
C GLY A 221 20.95 -3.07 -4.63
N GLY A 222 20.09 -2.08 -4.72
CA GLY A 222 20.43 -0.67 -4.61
C GLY A 222 19.78 0.14 -5.73
N ARG A 223 20.46 1.19 -6.21
CA ARG A 223 19.96 2.08 -7.27
C ARG A 223 20.98 2.23 -8.39
N LEU A 224 20.47 2.23 -9.63
CA LEU A 224 21.14 2.73 -10.83
C LEU A 224 20.44 4.03 -11.21
N THR A 225 21.21 5.10 -11.47
CA THR A 225 20.67 6.42 -11.81
C THR A 225 21.15 6.82 -13.19
N TYR A 226 20.20 7.15 -14.07
CA TYR A 226 20.43 7.62 -15.44
C TYR A 226 19.89 9.04 -15.58
N VAL A 227 20.57 9.88 -16.39
CA VAL A 227 20.21 11.30 -16.55
C VAL A 227 20.31 11.71 -18.02
N GLY A 228 19.44 12.63 -18.44
CA GLY A 228 19.47 13.31 -19.74
C GLY A 228 19.03 12.42 -20.91
N ASP A 229 19.61 12.64 -22.07
CA ASP A 229 19.19 12.01 -23.34
C ASP A 229 19.22 10.48 -23.32
N GLY A 230 20.05 9.86 -22.47
CA GLY A 230 20.17 8.41 -22.32
C GLY A 230 18.99 7.74 -21.59
N VAL A 231 18.15 8.50 -20.90
CA VAL A 231 17.02 7.98 -20.08
C VAL A 231 16.02 7.17 -20.92
N ARG A 232 15.72 7.63 -22.15
CA ARG A 232 14.81 6.91 -23.07
C ARG A 232 15.29 5.50 -23.36
N ASP A 233 16.54 5.36 -23.76
CA ASP A 233 17.12 4.05 -24.09
C ASP A 233 17.34 3.21 -22.83
N ALA A 234 17.70 3.82 -21.71
CA ALA A 234 17.79 3.11 -20.42
C ALA A 234 16.43 2.53 -19.99
N LEU A 235 15.33 3.25 -20.19
CA LEU A 235 13.99 2.75 -19.89
C LEU A 235 13.57 1.59 -20.81
N ARG A 236 13.98 1.63 -22.10
CA ARG A 236 13.80 0.50 -23.01
C ARG A 236 14.62 -0.72 -22.57
N VAL A 237 15.87 -0.52 -22.17
CA VAL A 237 16.71 -1.60 -21.61
C VAL A 237 16.07 -2.18 -20.34
N TYR A 238 15.55 -1.35 -19.45
CA TYR A 238 14.81 -1.80 -18.26
C TYR A 238 13.63 -2.70 -18.65
N ARG A 239 12.78 -2.28 -19.60
CA ARG A 239 11.67 -3.08 -20.12
C ARG A 239 12.13 -4.45 -20.63
N ASP A 240 13.18 -4.47 -21.45
CA ASP A 240 13.69 -5.69 -22.10
C ASP A 240 14.32 -6.65 -21.07
N VAL A 241 14.99 -6.09 -20.05
CA VAL A 241 15.49 -6.84 -18.89
C VAL A 241 14.34 -7.49 -18.14
N VAL A 242 13.29 -6.74 -17.79
CA VAL A 242 12.12 -7.28 -17.07
C VAL A 242 11.42 -8.37 -17.87
N ALA A 243 11.29 -8.18 -19.20
CA ALA A 243 10.62 -9.15 -20.08
C ALA A 243 11.33 -10.52 -20.14
N SER A 244 12.65 -10.53 -19.89
CA SER A 244 13.49 -11.75 -19.96
C SER A 244 14.07 -12.18 -18.60
N ALA A 245 13.76 -11.44 -17.52
CA ALA A 245 14.33 -11.70 -16.20
C ALA A 245 13.88 -13.04 -15.62
N PRO A 246 14.77 -13.80 -14.96
CA PRO A 246 14.37 -14.92 -14.13
C PRO A 246 13.64 -14.43 -12.87
N ASP A 247 12.95 -15.35 -12.21
CA ASP A 247 12.13 -15.02 -11.02
C ASP A 247 12.95 -14.42 -9.86
N ASP A 248 14.20 -14.77 -9.71
CA ASP A 248 15.10 -14.28 -8.67
C ASP A 248 15.65 -12.86 -8.94
N PHE A 249 15.22 -12.20 -10.02
CA PHE A 249 15.61 -10.84 -10.39
C PHE A 249 14.37 -9.93 -10.47
N SER A 250 14.04 -9.25 -9.41
CA SER A 250 13.02 -8.17 -9.39
C SER A 250 13.63 -6.83 -9.76
N CYS A 251 12.86 -5.95 -10.40
CA CYS A 251 13.33 -4.61 -10.75
C CYS A 251 12.17 -3.61 -10.83
N GLY A 252 12.25 -2.52 -10.08
CA GLY A 252 11.36 -1.37 -10.20
C GLY A 252 12.08 -0.18 -10.83
N ALA A 253 11.31 0.76 -11.40
CA ALA A 253 11.84 1.98 -11.97
C ALA A 253 11.02 3.21 -11.53
N LEU A 254 11.69 4.35 -11.41
CA LEU A 254 11.09 5.64 -11.07
C LEU A 254 11.61 6.70 -12.04
N LEU A 255 10.70 7.37 -12.73
CA LEU A 255 11.00 8.53 -13.56
C LEU A 255 10.76 9.81 -12.77
N GLU A 256 11.74 10.71 -12.80
CA GLU A 256 11.73 12.01 -12.14
C GLU A 256 12.26 13.08 -13.10
N ILE A 257 12.16 14.34 -12.69
CA ILE A 257 12.83 15.48 -13.34
C ILE A 257 13.83 16.10 -12.34
N ALA A 258 15.07 16.26 -12.74
CA ALA A 258 16.08 16.97 -11.95
C ALA A 258 15.80 18.49 -11.88
N ASP A 259 16.47 19.18 -10.96
CA ASP A 259 16.41 20.66 -10.89
C ASP A 259 16.90 21.34 -12.18
N SER A 260 17.73 20.68 -12.96
CA SER A 260 18.17 21.10 -14.30
C SER A 260 17.10 20.96 -15.38
N LEU A 261 15.96 20.37 -15.07
CA LEU A 261 14.87 19.95 -15.97
C LEU A 261 15.22 18.76 -16.86
N ASP A 262 16.35 18.10 -16.64
CA ASP A 262 16.70 16.86 -17.32
C ASP A 262 15.86 15.69 -16.77
N PRO A 263 15.43 14.72 -17.61
CA PRO A 263 14.81 13.50 -17.14
C PRO A 263 15.81 12.65 -16.36
N VAL A 264 15.34 12.05 -15.27
CA VAL A 264 16.06 11.11 -14.43
C VAL A 264 15.30 9.80 -14.38
N LEU A 265 16.02 8.70 -14.59
CA LEU A 265 15.48 7.36 -14.35
C LEU A 265 16.28 6.71 -13.22
N ILE A 266 15.58 6.27 -12.18
CA ILE A 266 16.13 5.45 -11.11
C ILE A 266 15.63 4.04 -11.31
N VAL A 267 16.53 3.08 -11.49
CA VAL A 267 16.21 1.65 -11.57
C VAL A 267 16.72 0.96 -10.30
N SER A 268 15.85 0.21 -9.63
CA SER A 268 16.19 -0.51 -8.40
C SER A 268 16.06 -2.01 -8.61
N PRO A 269 17.15 -2.72 -8.93
CA PRO A 269 17.18 -4.16 -8.96
C PRO A 269 17.18 -4.75 -7.55
N SER A 270 16.64 -5.97 -7.42
CA SER A 270 16.73 -6.83 -6.25
C SER A 270 16.93 -8.27 -6.74
N TYR A 271 18.16 -8.76 -6.68
CA TYR A 271 18.55 -10.09 -7.12
C TYR A 271 18.92 -10.96 -5.93
N THR A 272 18.23 -12.08 -5.80
CA THR A 272 18.39 -13.03 -4.68
C THR A 272 19.29 -14.21 -5.00
N GLY A 273 19.69 -14.37 -6.28
CA GLY A 273 20.60 -15.42 -6.74
C GLY A 273 22.05 -15.19 -6.30
N ALA A 274 22.90 -16.16 -6.62
CA ALA A 274 24.30 -16.20 -6.15
C ALA A 274 25.30 -15.46 -7.04
N GLU A 275 24.93 -15.12 -8.28
CA GLU A 275 25.85 -14.45 -9.22
C GLU A 275 26.17 -13.03 -8.74
N ASP A 276 27.41 -12.60 -8.93
CA ASP A 276 27.84 -11.24 -8.62
C ASP A 276 27.39 -10.23 -9.69
N GLU A 277 27.19 -10.69 -10.93
CA GLU A 277 26.74 -9.86 -12.04
C GLU A 277 25.79 -10.61 -12.99
N PRO A 278 24.50 -10.79 -12.59
CA PRO A 278 23.52 -11.42 -13.45
C PRO A 278 23.32 -10.64 -14.75
N SER A 279 22.89 -11.34 -15.82
CA SER A 279 22.77 -10.74 -17.17
C SER A 279 21.90 -9.47 -17.21
N GLY A 280 20.81 -9.44 -16.44
CA GLY A 280 19.95 -8.26 -16.33
C GLY A 280 20.67 -7.04 -15.73
N LEU A 281 21.46 -7.23 -14.66
CA LEU A 281 22.25 -6.15 -14.06
C LEU A 281 23.34 -5.64 -15.03
N ARG A 282 24.01 -6.55 -15.74
CA ARG A 282 25.02 -6.19 -16.75
C ARG A 282 24.41 -5.35 -17.86
N ALA A 283 23.20 -5.72 -18.36
CA ALA A 283 22.50 -4.95 -19.37
C ALA A 283 22.12 -3.54 -18.87
N LEU A 284 21.60 -3.44 -17.64
CA LEU A 284 21.30 -2.15 -17.01
C LEU A 284 22.54 -1.28 -16.86
N ARG A 285 23.68 -1.84 -16.40
CA ARG A 285 24.96 -1.10 -16.27
C ARG A 285 25.51 -0.59 -17.61
N ALA A 286 25.22 -1.30 -18.70
CA ALA A 286 25.65 -0.91 -20.04
C ALA A 286 24.71 0.10 -20.72
N ALA A 287 23.53 0.38 -20.14
CA ALA A 287 22.56 1.30 -20.73
C ALA A 287 23.06 2.74 -20.73
N PRO A 288 22.69 3.54 -21.76
CA PRO A 288 23.12 4.94 -21.88
C PRO A 288 22.64 5.82 -20.72
N GLY A 289 23.40 6.85 -20.38
CA GLY A 289 23.02 7.86 -19.39
C GLY A 289 23.26 7.46 -17.95
N LEU A 290 23.90 6.32 -17.67
CA LEU A 290 24.26 5.90 -16.30
C LEU A 290 25.26 6.87 -15.68
N VAL A 291 24.87 7.49 -14.57
CA VAL A 291 25.71 8.44 -13.81
C VAL A 291 25.95 7.99 -12.36
N GLY A 292 25.17 7.05 -11.87
CA GLY A 292 25.30 6.51 -10.52
C GLY A 292 25.00 5.01 -10.47
N ASP A 293 25.89 4.26 -9.80
CA ASP A 293 25.75 2.82 -9.54
C ASP A 293 25.97 2.56 -8.04
N GLY A 294 24.88 2.33 -7.33
CA GLY A 294 24.85 1.98 -5.92
C GLY A 294 24.46 0.52 -5.68
N VAL A 295 24.49 -0.33 -6.73
CA VAL A 295 24.10 -1.75 -6.60
C VAL A 295 25.24 -2.55 -6.00
N VAL A 296 24.99 -3.08 -4.80
CA VAL A 296 25.92 -3.89 -4.02
C VAL A 296 25.18 -5.06 -3.35
N ARG A 297 25.93 -6.08 -2.90
CA ARG A 297 25.34 -7.17 -2.10
C ARG A 297 25.24 -6.76 -0.63
N HIS A 298 24.04 -6.64 -0.14
CA HIS A 298 23.73 -6.17 1.20
C HIS A 298 22.57 -6.95 1.85
N GLY A 299 22.30 -6.73 3.13
CA GLY A 299 21.17 -7.35 3.84
C GLY A 299 19.82 -6.83 3.35
N PHE A 300 18.76 -7.64 3.45
CA PHE A 300 17.43 -7.28 2.93
C PHE A 300 16.86 -6.01 3.58
N ILE A 301 17.14 -5.74 4.87
CA ILE A 301 16.72 -4.51 5.54
C ILE A 301 17.25 -3.26 4.82
N GLN A 302 18.47 -3.30 4.29
CA GLN A 302 19.03 -2.17 3.53
C GLN A 302 18.29 -1.97 2.21
N GLN A 303 17.85 -3.05 1.55
CA GLN A 303 17.01 -2.97 0.35
C GLN A 303 15.67 -2.30 0.63
N GLN A 304 15.03 -2.60 1.76
CA GLN A 304 13.78 -1.95 2.20
C GLN A 304 13.91 -0.44 2.46
N HIS A 305 15.12 0.09 2.57
CA HIS A 305 15.37 1.52 2.76
C HIS A 305 15.80 2.25 1.48
N VAL A 306 15.85 1.53 0.35
CA VAL A 306 16.23 2.13 -0.95
C VAL A 306 15.28 3.27 -1.34
N PHE A 307 13.98 3.15 -1.04
CA PHE A 307 12.95 4.15 -1.28
C PHE A 307 12.21 4.46 0.04
N ASN A 308 12.78 5.28 0.90
CA ASN A 308 12.10 5.71 2.13
C ASN A 308 11.81 7.21 2.04
N PRO A 309 10.64 7.62 1.54
CA PRO A 309 10.22 9.01 1.57
C PRO A 309 9.95 9.47 3.02
N PRO A 310 10.08 10.76 3.32
CA PRO A 310 9.70 11.33 4.61
C PRO A 310 8.22 11.08 4.91
N TYR A 311 7.92 10.54 6.09
CA TYR A 311 6.54 10.26 6.51
C TYR A 311 5.83 11.53 6.96
N GLY A 312 4.71 11.86 6.29
CA GLY A 312 3.83 12.97 6.71
C GLY A 312 4.33 14.37 6.33
N GLU A 313 5.36 14.47 5.49
CA GLU A 313 5.89 15.75 5.01
C GLU A 313 5.37 16.10 3.64
N GLU A 314 5.32 15.13 2.72
CA GLU A 314 4.90 15.35 1.34
C GLU A 314 3.37 15.35 1.18
N ARG A 315 2.89 16.22 0.32
CA ARG A 315 1.54 16.26 -0.21
C ARG A 315 1.52 15.37 -1.45
N THR A 316 0.62 14.38 -1.49
CA THR A 316 0.66 13.40 -2.58
C THR A 316 -0.74 13.15 -3.16
N TYR A 317 -0.76 12.86 -4.48
CA TYR A 317 -1.94 12.39 -5.17
C TYR A 317 -1.53 11.40 -6.25
N TRP A 318 -2.04 10.15 -6.19
CA TRP A 318 -1.57 9.05 -7.01
C TRP A 318 -2.68 8.48 -7.87
N LYS A 319 -2.38 8.16 -9.12
CA LYS A 319 -3.25 7.39 -10.02
C LYS A 319 -2.39 6.54 -10.96
N GLY A 320 -2.85 5.33 -11.27
CA GLY A 320 -2.10 4.44 -12.15
C GLY A 320 -2.95 3.36 -12.78
N HIS A 321 -2.31 2.59 -13.65
CA HIS A 321 -2.91 1.49 -14.38
C HIS A 321 -1.98 0.28 -14.40
N PHE A 322 -2.59 -0.90 -14.39
CA PHE A 322 -1.90 -2.12 -14.75
C PHE A 322 -1.83 -2.24 -16.28
N VAL A 323 -0.65 -2.55 -16.83
CA VAL A 323 -0.42 -2.68 -18.26
C VAL A 323 0.23 -4.03 -18.60
N ARG A 324 0.01 -4.54 -19.82
CA ARG A 324 0.57 -5.82 -20.27
C ARG A 324 2.00 -5.72 -20.76
N GLU A 325 2.39 -4.54 -21.22
CA GLU A 325 3.70 -4.26 -21.83
C GLU A 325 4.01 -2.76 -21.77
N LEU A 326 5.25 -2.39 -22.05
CA LEU A 326 5.70 -1.01 -22.21
C LEU A 326 6.19 -0.79 -23.66
N PRO A 327 5.29 -0.64 -24.65
CA PRO A 327 5.70 -0.37 -26.03
C PRO A 327 6.41 0.98 -26.14
N ASP A 328 7.12 1.20 -27.25
CA ASP A 328 7.93 2.41 -27.43
C ASP A 328 7.08 3.67 -27.37
N GLU A 329 5.85 3.64 -27.90
CA GLU A 329 4.90 4.75 -27.85
C GLU A 329 4.51 5.12 -26.41
N LEU A 330 4.36 4.11 -25.53
CA LEU A 330 4.09 4.36 -24.11
C LEU A 330 5.33 4.93 -23.42
N VAL A 331 6.51 4.37 -23.66
CA VAL A 331 7.79 4.89 -23.13
C VAL A 331 7.97 6.36 -23.52
N ASP A 332 7.74 6.70 -24.78
CA ASP A 332 7.85 8.06 -25.30
C ASP A 332 6.82 8.97 -24.64
N GLY A 333 5.56 8.53 -24.53
CA GLY A 333 4.49 9.26 -23.86
C GLY A 333 4.77 9.56 -22.39
N LEU A 334 5.36 8.60 -21.63
CA LEU A 334 5.77 8.83 -20.24
C LEU A 334 6.83 9.93 -20.13
N LEU A 335 7.83 9.94 -21.01
CA LEU A 335 8.87 10.97 -21.04
C LEU A 335 8.32 12.33 -21.44
N ASP A 336 7.40 12.38 -22.40
CA ASP A 336 6.72 13.63 -22.80
C ASP A 336 5.89 14.20 -21.65
N ARG A 337 5.21 13.34 -20.85
CA ARG A 337 4.48 13.76 -19.65
C ARG A 337 5.42 14.31 -18.57
N MET A 338 6.60 13.74 -18.42
CA MET A 338 7.62 14.25 -17.49
C MET A 338 8.16 15.62 -17.97
N ALA A 339 8.46 15.76 -19.28
CA ALA A 339 8.96 17.01 -19.85
C ALA A 339 7.94 18.16 -19.76
N ALA A 340 6.64 17.87 -19.87
CA ALA A 340 5.56 18.85 -19.77
C ALA A 340 5.39 19.47 -18.37
N LEU A 341 5.99 18.88 -17.34
CA LEU A 341 5.88 19.37 -15.95
C LEU A 341 6.53 20.73 -15.71
N GLY A 342 7.55 21.13 -16.49
CA GLY A 342 8.27 22.39 -16.34
C GLY A 342 8.94 22.61 -14.97
N ARG A 343 8.42 22.04 -13.89
CA ARG A 343 8.96 21.85 -12.54
C ARG A 343 8.22 20.73 -11.82
N PRO A 344 8.90 19.93 -10.99
CA PRO A 344 8.28 18.75 -10.40
C PRO A 344 7.21 19.11 -9.37
N PRO A 345 6.00 18.61 -9.56
CA PRO A 345 5.33 17.94 -8.47
C PRO A 345 4.97 16.51 -8.83
N GLY A 346 5.86 15.74 -9.46
CA GLY A 346 5.47 14.37 -9.76
C GLY A 346 6.57 13.45 -10.24
N GLN A 347 6.30 12.19 -10.07
CA GLN A 347 7.12 11.03 -10.44
C GLN A 347 6.24 10.02 -11.17
N ILE A 348 6.84 9.16 -11.99
CA ILE A 348 6.15 7.99 -12.55
C ILE A 348 6.85 6.73 -12.03
N LEU A 349 6.14 5.99 -11.19
CA LEU A 349 6.58 4.69 -10.69
C LEU A 349 6.19 3.58 -11.65
N ILE A 350 7.13 2.69 -11.95
CA ILE A 350 6.94 1.51 -12.80
C ILE A 350 7.38 0.28 -11.99
N GLU A 351 6.42 -0.50 -11.53
CA GLU A 351 6.67 -1.74 -10.78
C GLU A 351 6.49 -2.94 -11.71
N SER A 352 7.49 -3.82 -11.76
CA SER A 352 7.42 -5.05 -12.57
C SER A 352 6.64 -6.15 -11.86
N LEU A 353 5.83 -6.90 -12.63
CA LEU A 353 4.96 -7.98 -12.17
C LEU A 353 5.22 -9.29 -12.92
N HIS A 354 6.46 -9.54 -13.35
CA HIS A 354 6.85 -10.82 -13.95
C HIS A 354 7.02 -11.93 -12.90
N GLY A 355 7.20 -13.15 -13.34
CA GLY A 355 7.51 -14.29 -12.48
C GLY A 355 6.31 -14.80 -11.65
N ALA A 356 6.50 -14.92 -10.36
CA ALA A 356 5.53 -15.54 -9.45
C ALA A 356 4.14 -14.91 -9.42
N PRO A 357 3.95 -13.57 -9.54
CA PRO A 357 2.60 -12.97 -9.54
C PRO A 357 1.69 -13.48 -10.65
N LYS A 358 2.26 -13.88 -11.79
CA LYS A 358 1.51 -14.42 -12.95
C LYS A 358 1.08 -15.87 -12.79
N ARG A 359 1.64 -16.58 -11.83
CA ARG A 359 1.25 -17.95 -11.51
C ARG A 359 0.08 -17.95 -10.54
N SER A 360 -0.85 -18.88 -10.70
CA SER A 360 -1.90 -19.06 -9.71
C SER A 360 -1.28 -19.40 -8.36
N PRO A 361 -1.57 -18.64 -7.30
CA PRO A 361 -1.07 -18.98 -5.97
C PRO A 361 -1.67 -20.30 -5.49
N ALA A 362 -0.96 -20.99 -4.59
CA ALA A 362 -1.46 -22.24 -3.98
C ALA A 362 -2.80 -22.05 -3.25
N VAL A 363 -3.08 -20.82 -2.81
CA VAL A 363 -4.34 -20.44 -2.17
C VAL A 363 -4.93 -19.25 -2.94
N PRO A 364 -6.22 -19.29 -3.30
CA PRO A 364 -6.89 -18.23 -4.05
C PRO A 364 -6.81 -16.86 -3.36
N ALA A 365 -6.83 -15.80 -4.17
CA ALA A 365 -6.79 -14.41 -3.72
C ALA A 365 -7.77 -13.55 -4.55
N ALA A 366 -8.31 -12.49 -3.97
CA ALA A 366 -9.20 -11.54 -4.63
C ALA A 366 -8.44 -10.47 -5.43
N VAL A 367 -7.44 -10.90 -6.22
CA VAL A 367 -6.55 -10.04 -7.01
C VAL A 367 -6.84 -10.26 -8.48
N ALA A 368 -7.18 -9.19 -9.21
CA ALA A 368 -7.56 -9.27 -10.63
C ALA A 368 -6.41 -8.93 -11.61
N PHE A 369 -5.27 -8.40 -11.14
CA PHE A 369 -4.22 -7.86 -12.01
C PHE A 369 -3.05 -8.81 -12.32
N ARG A 370 -3.21 -10.13 -12.12
CA ARG A 370 -2.10 -11.11 -12.29
C ARG A 370 -1.60 -11.24 -13.72
N GLU A 371 -2.40 -10.85 -14.72
CA GLU A 371 -1.96 -10.82 -16.13
C GLU A 371 -1.09 -9.60 -16.48
N ALA A 372 -1.03 -8.59 -15.62
CA ALA A 372 -0.23 -7.42 -15.86
C ALA A 372 1.27 -7.74 -15.86
N ALA A 373 2.03 -7.05 -16.71
CA ALA A 373 3.49 -7.08 -16.65
C ALA A 373 4.03 -5.93 -15.80
N PHE A 374 3.30 -4.82 -15.73
CA PHE A 374 3.70 -3.65 -14.95
C PHE A 374 2.49 -2.98 -14.29
N ASN A 375 2.74 -2.37 -13.13
CA ASN A 375 1.94 -1.28 -12.59
C ASN A 375 2.66 0.03 -12.92
N VAL A 376 1.99 0.92 -13.67
CA VAL A 376 2.51 2.24 -14.04
C VAL A 376 1.66 3.30 -13.35
N SER A 377 2.25 4.06 -12.45
CA SER A 377 1.54 5.00 -11.58
C SER A 377 2.14 6.40 -11.65
N ALA A 378 1.33 7.39 -12.01
CA ALA A 378 1.64 8.78 -11.81
C ALA A 378 1.50 9.10 -10.31
N MET A 379 2.58 9.57 -9.72
CA MET A 379 2.68 9.89 -8.30
C MET A 379 2.99 11.38 -8.16
N GLY A 380 1.95 12.21 -8.05
CA GLY A 380 2.13 13.61 -7.65
C GLY A 380 2.72 13.64 -6.22
N ALA A 381 3.79 14.41 -6.03
CA ALA A 381 4.46 14.59 -4.74
C ALA A 381 5.07 15.99 -4.67
N TRP A 382 4.68 16.80 -3.70
CA TRP A 382 5.14 18.17 -3.52
C TRP A 382 5.09 18.61 -2.06
N LEU A 383 5.78 19.71 -1.73
CA LEU A 383 5.82 20.28 -0.37
C LEU A 383 4.95 21.55 -0.24
N ASP A 384 4.95 22.38 -1.27
CA ASP A 384 4.26 23.69 -1.25
C ASP A 384 2.76 23.51 -1.50
N PRO A 385 1.87 23.90 -0.56
CA PRO A 385 0.42 23.86 -0.75
C PRO A 385 -0.09 24.64 -1.97
N ALA A 386 0.66 25.64 -2.45
CA ALA A 386 0.30 26.41 -3.64
C ALA A 386 0.31 25.54 -4.93
N LEU A 387 0.93 24.37 -4.90
CA LEU A 387 1.02 23.43 -6.02
C LEU A 387 -0.04 22.32 -5.97
N ASP A 388 -1.00 22.38 -5.05
CA ASP A 388 -2.02 21.32 -4.89
C ASP A 388 -2.81 21.07 -6.17
N ASP A 389 -3.35 22.10 -6.78
CA ASP A 389 -4.16 22.00 -8.00
C ASP A 389 -3.31 21.52 -9.18
N ASP A 390 -2.09 22.01 -9.34
CA ASP A 390 -1.17 21.62 -10.41
C ASP A 390 -0.73 20.15 -10.27
N GLY A 391 -0.38 19.71 -9.06
CA GLY A 391 0.02 18.34 -8.79
C GLY A 391 -1.11 17.33 -9.02
N VAL A 392 -2.32 17.66 -8.59
CA VAL A 392 -3.52 16.85 -8.82
C VAL A 392 -3.86 16.81 -10.31
N ALA A 393 -3.83 17.95 -11.01
CA ALA A 393 -4.12 18.03 -12.45
C ALA A 393 -3.13 17.20 -13.26
N TRP A 394 -1.82 17.38 -13.04
CA TRP A 394 -0.78 16.60 -13.70
C TRP A 394 -0.96 15.10 -13.52
N THR A 395 -1.23 14.66 -12.30
CA THR A 395 -1.42 13.24 -11.98
C THR A 395 -2.63 12.66 -12.74
N ARG A 396 -3.76 13.38 -12.76
CA ARG A 396 -4.96 12.96 -13.49
C ARG A 396 -4.73 12.89 -14.99
N GLU A 397 -4.09 13.91 -15.58
CA GLU A 397 -3.77 13.95 -16.99
C GLU A 397 -2.79 12.83 -17.39
N THR A 398 -1.78 12.57 -16.56
CA THR A 398 -0.82 11.48 -16.81
C THR A 398 -1.51 10.12 -16.72
N ALA A 399 -2.36 9.90 -15.71
CA ALA A 399 -3.14 8.65 -15.62
C ALA A 399 -4.12 8.50 -16.80
N ALA A 400 -4.76 9.58 -17.25
CA ALA A 400 -5.63 9.55 -18.45
C ALA A 400 -4.84 9.18 -19.72
N ALA A 401 -3.60 9.64 -19.86
CA ALA A 401 -2.72 9.25 -20.97
C ALA A 401 -2.33 7.75 -20.94
N LEU A 402 -2.39 7.11 -19.77
CA LEU A 402 -2.13 5.67 -19.62
C LEU A 402 -3.38 4.80 -19.91
N GLU A 403 -4.58 5.38 -19.91
CA GLU A 403 -5.84 4.64 -20.03
C GLU A 403 -5.92 3.73 -21.29
N PRO A 404 -5.46 4.13 -22.49
CA PRO A 404 -5.47 3.27 -23.68
C PRO A 404 -4.66 1.96 -23.51
N TRP A 405 -3.71 1.94 -22.58
CA TRP A 405 -2.83 0.79 -22.27
C TRP A 405 -3.32 -0.03 -21.09
N SER A 406 -4.38 0.42 -20.40
CA SER A 406 -4.91 -0.20 -19.19
C SER A 406 -5.44 -1.60 -19.45
N LEU A 407 -5.05 -2.55 -18.59
CA LEU A 407 -5.48 -3.94 -18.67
C LEU A 407 -6.99 -4.12 -18.41
N SER A 408 -7.57 -3.36 -17.49
CA SER A 408 -8.94 -3.60 -17.00
C SER A 408 -9.74 -2.33 -16.71
N GLY A 409 -9.17 -1.15 -16.94
CA GLY A 409 -9.78 0.12 -16.50
C GLY A 409 -9.73 0.37 -14.97
N GLY A 410 -9.34 -0.64 -14.20
CA GLY A 410 -9.07 -0.54 -12.75
C GLY A 410 -7.66 -0.02 -12.45
N GLY A 411 -7.33 0.07 -11.17
CA GLY A 411 -5.99 0.45 -10.71
C GLY A 411 -5.57 -0.37 -9.51
N TYR A 412 -4.35 -0.15 -9.02
CA TYR A 412 -3.89 -0.78 -7.80
C TYR A 412 -4.61 -0.18 -6.59
N VAL A 413 -5.39 -1.01 -5.88
CA VAL A 413 -6.26 -0.55 -4.79
C VAL A 413 -5.53 0.20 -3.68
N ASN A 414 -4.25 -0.12 -3.44
CA ASN A 414 -3.42 0.58 -2.46
C ASN A 414 -3.01 1.99 -2.90
N TYR A 415 -3.10 2.32 -4.21
CA TYR A 415 -2.74 3.62 -4.77
C TYR A 415 -3.96 4.46 -5.19
N MET A 416 -5.17 3.87 -5.14
CA MET A 416 -6.40 4.57 -5.50
C MET A 416 -6.72 5.72 -4.55
N GLN A 417 -7.26 6.80 -5.11
CA GLN A 417 -7.68 7.99 -4.38
C GLN A 417 -9.14 7.88 -3.89
N ALA A 418 -9.54 8.81 -3.01
CA ALA A 418 -10.89 8.85 -2.46
C ALA A 418 -11.95 9.29 -3.49
N ASP A 419 -11.54 9.92 -4.58
CA ASP A 419 -12.40 10.40 -5.66
C ASP A 419 -12.54 9.42 -6.83
N GLU A 420 -12.11 8.16 -6.64
CA GLU A 420 -12.31 7.13 -7.67
C GLU A 420 -13.78 6.78 -7.82
N PRO A 421 -14.32 6.74 -9.06
CA PRO A 421 -15.68 6.29 -9.29
C PRO A 421 -15.80 4.81 -8.93
N ILE A 422 -17.00 4.40 -8.49
CA ILE A 422 -17.24 3.00 -8.05
C ILE A 422 -16.98 1.99 -9.17
N GLU A 423 -17.17 2.39 -10.43
CA GLU A 423 -16.90 1.57 -11.62
C GLU A 423 -15.42 1.21 -11.71
N ARG A 424 -14.51 2.15 -11.36
CA ARG A 424 -13.07 1.91 -11.36
C ARG A 424 -12.65 1.02 -10.18
N VAL A 425 -13.25 1.20 -9.01
CA VAL A 425 -13.06 0.31 -7.86
C VAL A 425 -13.51 -1.12 -8.21
N ARG A 426 -14.70 -1.25 -8.83
CA ARG A 426 -15.22 -2.53 -9.30
C ARG A 426 -14.31 -3.20 -10.33
N ALA A 427 -13.82 -2.44 -11.31
CA ALA A 427 -12.88 -2.93 -12.31
C ALA A 427 -11.54 -3.42 -11.70
N ALA A 428 -11.08 -2.80 -10.59
CA ALA A 428 -9.86 -3.22 -9.90
C ALA A 428 -9.97 -4.62 -9.27
N PHE A 429 -11.16 -5.05 -8.89
CA PHE A 429 -11.43 -6.40 -8.36
C PHE A 429 -11.90 -7.39 -9.45
N GLY A 430 -12.44 -6.90 -10.57
CA GLY A 430 -13.16 -7.68 -11.56
C GLY A 430 -14.58 -8.06 -11.11
N GLU A 431 -15.49 -8.27 -12.06
CA GLU A 431 -16.93 -8.43 -11.80
C GLU A 431 -17.25 -9.58 -10.86
N GLU A 432 -16.69 -10.77 -11.11
CA GLU A 432 -16.96 -11.97 -10.32
C GLU A 432 -16.44 -11.82 -8.89
N SER A 433 -15.17 -11.38 -8.74
CA SER A 433 -14.59 -11.16 -7.42
C SER A 433 -15.31 -10.04 -6.67
N PHE A 434 -15.70 -8.96 -7.34
CA PHE A 434 -16.44 -7.87 -6.70
C PHE A 434 -17.81 -8.33 -6.17
N ALA A 435 -18.55 -9.13 -6.94
CA ALA A 435 -19.83 -9.69 -6.47
C ALA A 435 -19.64 -10.61 -5.26
N ARG A 436 -18.61 -11.46 -5.27
CA ARG A 436 -18.25 -12.35 -4.16
C ARG A 436 -17.81 -11.57 -2.92
N LEU A 437 -16.99 -10.51 -3.08
CA LEU A 437 -16.59 -9.62 -2.00
C LEU A 437 -17.78 -8.88 -1.38
N ARG A 438 -18.78 -8.48 -2.17
CA ARG A 438 -20.01 -7.88 -1.67
C ARG A 438 -20.83 -8.84 -0.79
N ALA A 439 -20.89 -10.11 -1.17
CA ALA A 439 -21.55 -11.13 -0.34
C ALA A 439 -20.84 -11.32 0.99
N LEU A 440 -19.50 -11.39 0.96
CA LEU A 440 -18.66 -11.46 2.17
C LEU A 440 -18.81 -10.20 3.04
N LYS A 441 -18.88 -9.01 2.43
CA LYS A 441 -19.14 -7.75 3.14
C LYS A 441 -20.49 -7.77 3.86
N ALA A 442 -21.54 -8.32 3.24
CA ALA A 442 -22.86 -8.44 3.85
C ALA A 442 -22.87 -9.38 5.08
N GLU A 443 -21.95 -10.33 5.14
CA GLU A 443 -21.80 -11.23 6.29
C GLU A 443 -21.06 -10.55 7.46
N TYR A 444 -19.94 -9.86 7.20
CA TYR A 444 -19.04 -9.35 8.25
C TYR A 444 -19.26 -7.87 8.60
N ASP A 445 -19.82 -7.08 7.69
CA ASP A 445 -20.11 -5.65 7.89
C ASP A 445 -21.37 -5.23 7.10
N PRO A 446 -22.56 -5.77 7.46
CA PRO A 446 -23.82 -5.51 6.74
C PRO A 446 -24.22 -4.02 6.75
N ASP A 447 -23.84 -3.28 7.78
CA ASP A 447 -24.15 -1.87 7.95
C ASP A 447 -23.13 -0.95 7.23
N ASN A 448 -22.13 -1.53 6.55
CA ASN A 448 -21.08 -0.79 5.85
C ASN A 448 -20.39 0.25 6.72
N VAL A 449 -20.05 -0.10 7.95
CA VAL A 449 -19.33 0.75 8.91
C VAL A 449 -17.90 1.03 8.41
N LEU A 450 -17.23 -0.01 7.88
CA LEU A 450 -15.88 0.08 7.31
C LEU A 450 -15.94 0.53 5.85
N ARG A 451 -16.32 1.79 5.63
CA ARG A 451 -16.43 2.39 4.29
C ARG A 451 -15.30 3.38 3.96
N ARG A 452 -14.43 3.66 4.93
CA ARG A 452 -13.23 4.51 4.75
C ARG A 452 -12.08 3.65 4.20
N ASN A 453 -12.23 3.20 2.96
CA ASN A 453 -11.30 2.38 2.18
C ASN A 453 -11.71 2.43 0.70
N GLN A 454 -11.19 1.53 -0.15
CA GLN A 454 -11.78 1.26 -1.46
C GLN A 454 -13.06 0.45 -1.22
N ASN A 455 -14.14 1.16 -0.91
CA ASN A 455 -15.35 0.59 -0.34
C ASN A 455 -16.02 -0.42 -1.27
N ILE A 456 -16.29 -1.59 -0.71
CA ILE A 456 -17.11 -2.65 -1.31
C ILE A 456 -18.44 -2.62 -0.57
N PRO A 457 -19.52 -2.04 -1.14
CA PRO A 457 -20.80 -2.00 -0.46
C PRO A 457 -21.36 -3.42 -0.30
N PRO A 458 -22.04 -3.75 0.82
CA PRO A 458 -22.63 -5.07 1.02
C PRO A 458 -23.61 -5.44 -0.09
N ALA A 459 -23.77 -6.74 -0.34
CA ALA A 459 -24.86 -7.23 -1.19
C ALA A 459 -26.20 -6.91 -0.51
N GLY A 460 -27.14 -6.36 -1.28
CA GLY A 460 -28.51 -6.08 -0.82
C GLY A 460 -29.33 -7.34 -0.79
#